data_3da0f59129d154fb195169f6c0e1f74a
#
_entry.id   3da0f59129d154fb195169f6c0e1f74a
#
_cell.length_a   1.000
_cell.length_b   1.000
_cell.length_c   1.000
_cell.angle_alpha   90.00
_cell.angle_beta   90.00
_cell.angle_gamma   90.00
#
_symmetry.space_group_name_H-M   'P 1'
#
loop_
_entity.id
_entity.type
_entity.pdbx_description
1 polymer ?
#
loop_
_entity_poly.entity_id
_entity_poly.type
_entity_poly.pdbx_seq_one_letter_code
_entity_poly.pdbx_strand_id
1 'polypeptide(L)'
;NTAKYLKKKGENVKLAETIGKAYMAALSVKAAAVKSFTSAITRRMEMAMGAGLTSAQWTTADGFVCDIEYTSIEESRIRAGAFNAVKSGAEGRLDEVKTRGAMAPNLIHSVDATHLRMVT
;
A
#
# COMPACT_ATOMS: atom_id res chain seq x y z
N ASN A 1 12.75 26.02 -35.86
CA ASN A 1 11.86 24.86 -35.67
C ASN A 1 11.92 24.20 -34.29
N THR A 2 13.01 24.34 -33.54
CA THR A 2 13.14 23.85 -32.16
C THR A 2 12.14 24.53 -31.20
N ALA A 3 11.93 25.86 -31.35
CA ALA A 3 10.96 26.58 -30.52
C ALA A 3 9.51 26.13 -30.77
N LYS A 4 9.17 25.79 -32.00
CA LYS A 4 7.84 25.28 -32.36
C LYS A 4 7.61 23.87 -31.80
N TYR A 5 8.65 23.04 -31.80
CA TYR A 5 8.63 21.70 -31.20
C TYR A 5 8.48 21.79 -29.67
N LEU A 6 9.25 22.64 -29.01
CA LEU A 6 9.18 22.84 -27.56
C LEU A 6 7.81 23.37 -27.10
N LYS A 7 7.22 24.30 -27.90
CA LYS A 7 5.86 24.80 -27.64
C LYS A 7 4.84 23.66 -27.71
N LYS A 8 4.87 22.86 -28.76
CA LYS A 8 3.97 21.71 -28.94
C LYS A 8 4.15 20.67 -27.82
N LYS A 9 5.38 20.41 -27.40
CA LYS A 9 5.68 19.52 -26.27
C LYS A 9 5.09 20.05 -24.97
N GLY A 10 5.20 21.36 -24.70
CA GLY A 10 4.60 21.99 -23.53
C GLY A 10 3.07 21.93 -23.52
N GLU A 11 2.43 22.11 -24.69
CA GLU A 11 0.97 21.97 -24.84
C GLU A 11 0.52 20.53 -24.56
N ASN A 12 1.25 19.53 -25.05
CA ASN A 12 0.95 18.10 -24.81
C ASN A 12 1.10 17.74 -23.33
N VAL A 13 2.09 18.31 -22.63
CA VAL A 13 2.26 18.10 -21.17
C VAL A 13 1.09 18.70 -20.39
N LYS A 14 0.65 19.92 -20.73
CA LYS A 14 -0.52 20.54 -20.11
C LYS A 14 -1.80 19.75 -20.35
N LEU A 15 -1.97 19.23 -21.56
CA LEU A 15 -3.12 18.39 -21.89
C LEU A 15 -3.10 17.09 -21.07
N ALA A 16 -1.95 16.42 -20.98
CA ALA A 16 -1.79 15.21 -20.16
C ALA A 16 -2.07 15.46 -18.67
N GLU A 17 -1.60 16.59 -18.15
CA GLU A 17 -1.88 17.00 -16.77
C GLU A 17 -3.38 17.24 -16.54
N THR A 18 -4.04 17.92 -17.47
CA THR A 18 -5.48 18.19 -17.40
C THR A 18 -6.30 16.89 -17.44
N ILE A 19 -5.94 15.96 -18.33
CA ILE A 19 -6.58 14.65 -18.41
C ILE A 19 -6.34 13.86 -17.12
N GLY A 20 -5.12 13.88 -16.58
CA GLY A 20 -4.79 13.22 -15.32
C GLY A 20 -5.62 13.75 -14.14
N LYS A 21 -5.75 15.07 -14.03
CA LYS A 21 -6.59 15.70 -13.00
C LYS A 21 -8.07 15.35 -13.15
N ALA A 22 -8.60 15.38 -14.36
CA ALA A 22 -9.99 15.02 -14.64
C ALA A 22 -10.26 13.53 -14.32
N TYR A 23 -9.33 12.64 -14.69
CA TYR A 23 -9.42 11.22 -14.38
C TYR A 23 -9.41 10.97 -12.86
N MET A 24 -8.48 11.60 -12.14
CA MET A 24 -8.41 11.45 -10.67
C MET A 24 -9.65 12.03 -9.97
N ALA A 25 -10.19 13.13 -10.46
CA ALA A 25 -11.44 13.70 -9.94
C ALA A 25 -12.61 12.73 -10.16
N ALA A 26 -12.77 12.18 -11.35
CA ALA A 26 -13.80 11.19 -11.67
C ALA A 26 -13.65 9.92 -10.84
N LEU A 27 -12.41 9.43 -10.68
CA LEU A 27 -12.11 8.26 -9.86
C LEU A 27 -12.45 8.50 -8.39
N SER A 28 -12.15 9.67 -7.84
CA SER A 28 -12.47 10.00 -6.45
C SER A 28 -13.97 10.02 -6.17
N VAL A 29 -14.79 10.45 -7.12
CA VAL A 29 -16.25 10.41 -7.01
C VAL A 29 -16.77 8.96 -7.06
N LYS A 30 -16.28 8.19 -8.04
CA LYS A 30 -16.69 6.77 -8.21
C LYS A 30 -16.21 5.87 -7.07
N ALA A 31 -15.01 6.13 -6.57
CA ALA A 31 -14.36 5.33 -5.54
C ALA A 31 -14.51 5.90 -4.12
N ALA A 32 -15.39 6.87 -3.91
CA ALA A 32 -15.57 7.52 -2.60
C ALA A 32 -15.87 6.51 -1.48
N ALA A 33 -16.71 5.51 -1.74
CA ALA A 33 -17.03 4.47 -0.78
C ALA A 33 -15.80 3.59 -0.44
N VAL A 34 -15.03 3.21 -1.45
CA VAL A 34 -13.78 2.43 -1.27
C VAL A 34 -12.75 3.23 -0.49
N LYS A 35 -12.59 4.50 -0.80
CA LYS A 35 -11.67 5.40 -0.09
C LYS A 35 -12.09 5.57 1.38
N SER A 36 -13.38 5.77 1.64
CA SER A 36 -13.93 5.86 2.99
C SER A 36 -13.71 4.57 3.78
N PHE A 37 -13.98 3.43 3.18
CA PHE A 37 -13.75 2.12 3.76
C PHE A 37 -12.26 1.90 4.08
N THR A 38 -11.37 2.16 3.14
CA THR A 38 -9.91 2.04 3.32
C THR A 38 -9.42 2.93 4.45
N SER A 39 -9.88 4.18 4.51
CA SER A 39 -9.53 5.12 5.57
C SER A 39 -10.02 4.64 6.95
N ALA A 40 -11.21 4.09 7.03
CA ALA A 40 -11.76 3.56 8.28
C ALA A 40 -10.97 2.35 8.79
N ILE A 41 -10.58 1.44 7.90
CA ILE A 41 -9.75 0.28 8.24
C ILE A 41 -8.35 0.71 8.69
N THR A 42 -7.72 1.63 7.96
CA THR A 42 -6.39 2.16 8.32
C THR A 42 -6.41 2.82 9.69
N ARG A 43 -7.43 3.63 9.97
CA ARG A 43 -7.59 4.29 11.28
C ARG A 43 -7.78 3.29 12.42
N ARG A 44 -8.58 2.26 12.22
CA ARG A 44 -8.75 1.19 13.24
C ARG A 44 -7.45 0.45 13.48
N MET A 45 -6.68 0.20 12.45
CA MET A 45 -5.37 -0.44 12.56
C MET A 45 -4.37 0.44 13.32
N GLU A 46 -4.36 1.75 13.08
CA GLU A 46 -3.57 2.72 13.84
C GLU A 46 -3.90 2.68 15.35
N MET A 47 -5.18 2.66 15.67
CA MET A 47 -5.63 2.58 17.07
C MET A 47 -5.21 1.26 17.72
N ALA A 48 -5.34 0.14 17.01
CA ALA A 48 -4.96 -1.17 17.50
C ALA A 48 -3.45 -1.28 17.73
N MET A 49 -2.64 -0.78 16.81
CA MET A 49 -1.18 -0.73 16.94
C MET A 49 -0.75 0.20 18.09
N GLY A 50 -1.42 1.34 18.28
CA GLY A 50 -1.22 2.22 19.43
C GLY A 50 -1.54 1.55 20.78
N ALA A 51 -2.43 0.57 20.78
CA ALA A 51 -2.76 -0.26 21.95
C ALA A 51 -1.81 -1.47 22.13
N GLY A 52 -0.80 -1.64 21.28
CA GLY A 52 0.22 -2.69 21.38
C GLY A 52 0.02 -3.92 20.51
N LEU A 53 -0.94 -3.91 19.56
CA LEU A 53 -1.07 -4.97 18.57
C LEU A 53 0.14 -4.99 17.63
N THR A 54 0.69 -6.18 17.41
CA THR A 54 1.86 -6.40 16.54
C THR A 54 1.50 -7.01 15.20
N SER A 55 0.32 -7.60 15.09
CA SER A 55 -0.19 -8.19 13.85
C SER A 55 -1.67 -7.89 13.68
N ALA A 56 -2.16 -7.94 12.44
CA ALA A 56 -3.58 -7.88 12.15
C ALA A 56 -4.10 -9.26 11.78
N GLN A 57 -5.09 -9.74 12.50
CA GLN A 57 -5.73 -11.02 12.26
C GLN A 57 -7.23 -10.83 12.08
N TRP A 58 -7.81 -11.52 11.12
CA TRP A 58 -9.26 -11.58 10.93
C TRP A 58 -9.69 -12.93 10.39
N THR A 59 -10.97 -13.22 10.56
CA THR A 59 -11.57 -14.46 10.05
C THR A 59 -12.57 -14.11 8.96
N THR A 60 -12.47 -14.80 7.83
CA THR A 60 -13.40 -14.65 6.70
C THR A 60 -14.73 -15.35 7.00
N ALA A 61 -15.76 -15.06 6.19
CA ALA A 61 -17.09 -15.62 6.36
C ALA A 61 -17.14 -17.15 6.26
N ASP A 62 -16.20 -17.73 5.53
CA ASP A 62 -16.02 -19.20 5.39
C ASP A 62 -15.10 -19.81 6.46
N GLY A 63 -14.69 -19.05 7.47
CA GLY A 63 -13.89 -19.51 8.59
C GLY A 63 -12.38 -19.53 8.38
N PHE A 64 -11.89 -19.00 7.26
CA PHE A 64 -10.45 -18.90 7.00
C PHE A 64 -9.83 -17.78 7.84
N VAL A 65 -8.75 -18.07 8.56
CA VAL A 65 -8.03 -17.10 9.37
C VAL A 65 -6.93 -16.46 8.52
N CYS A 66 -6.97 -15.13 8.44
CA CYS A 66 -5.96 -14.32 7.77
C CYS A 66 -5.12 -13.59 8.82
N ASP A 67 -3.84 -13.47 8.57
CA ASP A 67 -2.88 -12.78 9.43
C ASP A 67 -1.91 -11.94 8.59
N ILE A 68 -1.61 -10.74 9.07
CA ILE A 68 -0.63 -9.84 8.44
C ILE A 68 0.32 -9.31 9.50
N GLU A 69 1.59 -9.56 9.27
CA GLU A 69 2.69 -9.01 10.02
C GLU A 69 3.86 -8.70 9.08
N TYR A 70 4.26 -7.46 9.03
CA TYR A 70 5.47 -7.05 8.30
C TYR A 70 6.55 -6.64 9.27
N THR A 71 7.71 -7.23 9.13
CA THR A 71 8.90 -6.87 9.90
C THR A 71 9.90 -6.11 9.04
N SER A 72 10.52 -5.08 9.60
CA SER A 72 11.62 -4.40 8.96
C SER A 72 12.92 -5.17 9.20
N ILE A 73 13.68 -5.40 8.15
CA ILE A 73 15.01 -6.00 8.25
C ILE A 73 16.01 -4.86 8.43
N GLU A 74 16.73 -4.85 9.54
CA GLU A 74 17.84 -3.91 9.70
C GLU A 74 19.01 -4.34 8.81
N GLU A 75 19.24 -3.60 7.75
CA GLU A 75 20.43 -3.73 6.91
C GLU A 75 21.54 -2.85 7.48
N SER A 76 22.55 -3.45 8.09
CA SER A 76 23.76 -2.74 8.45
C SER A 76 24.79 -2.84 7.33
N ARG A 77 25.19 -1.70 6.79
CA ARG A 77 26.27 -1.62 5.80
C ARG A 77 27.61 -1.57 6.53
N ILE A 78 28.40 -2.62 6.36
CA ILE A 78 29.75 -2.67 6.88
C ILE A 78 30.70 -2.22 5.77
N ARG A 79 31.39 -1.09 6.00
CA ARG A 79 32.49 -0.64 5.15
C ARG A 79 33.82 -1.13 5.72
N ALA A 80 34.46 -2.03 5.02
CA ALA A 80 35.80 -2.49 5.34
C ALA A 80 36.74 -2.25 4.13
N GLY A 81 37.40 -1.11 4.08
CA GLY A 81 38.31 -0.75 2.97
C GLY A 81 37.57 -0.65 1.62
N ALA A 82 38.01 -1.44 0.62
CA ALA A 82 37.40 -1.50 -0.71
C ALA A 82 36.17 -2.39 -0.79
N PHE A 83 35.78 -3.09 0.28
CA PHE A 83 34.65 -4.01 0.32
C PHE A 83 33.47 -3.39 1.05
N ASN A 84 32.30 -3.42 0.38
CA ASN A 84 31.01 -3.10 1.00
C ASN A 84 30.23 -4.40 1.20
N ALA A 85 30.00 -4.78 2.44
CA ALA A 85 29.14 -5.91 2.77
C ALA A 85 27.83 -5.41 3.39
N VAL A 86 26.72 -6.00 3.00
CA VAL A 86 25.40 -5.77 3.61
C VAL A 86 25.12 -6.96 4.51
N LYS A 87 24.99 -6.72 5.81
CA LYS A 87 24.59 -7.73 6.76
C LYS A 87 23.09 -7.54 7.06
N SER A 88 22.28 -8.51 6.70
CA SER A 88 20.87 -8.55 7.10
C SER A 88 20.78 -9.04 8.55
N GLY A 89 20.18 -8.24 9.42
CA GLY A 89 19.86 -8.65 10.79
C GLY A 89 18.70 -9.66 10.78
N ALA A 90 18.77 -10.69 11.62
CA ALA A 90 17.81 -11.79 11.66
C ALA A 90 16.48 -11.41 12.35
N GLU A 91 16.43 -10.32 13.12
CA GLU A 91 15.24 -9.89 13.87
C GLU A 91 14.89 -8.45 13.50
N GLY A 92 13.87 -8.32 12.64
CA GLY A 92 13.29 -7.03 12.32
C GLY A 92 12.28 -6.62 13.39
N ARG A 93 12.26 -5.32 13.69
CA ARG A 93 11.14 -4.72 14.41
C ARG A 93 9.93 -4.69 13.50
N LEU A 94 8.74 -4.75 14.09
CA LEU A 94 7.50 -4.59 13.34
C LEU A 94 7.54 -3.29 12.51
N ASP A 95 7.29 -3.42 11.22
CA ASP A 95 7.10 -2.27 10.33
C ASP A 95 5.62 -1.86 10.39
N GLU A 96 5.32 -0.96 11.32
CA GLU A 96 3.96 -0.50 11.56
C GLU A 96 3.33 0.18 10.34
N VAL A 97 4.12 0.97 9.63
CA VAL A 97 3.64 1.70 8.44
C VAL A 97 3.26 0.72 7.33
N LYS A 98 4.10 -0.26 7.09
CA LYS A 98 3.88 -1.27 6.05
C LYS A 98 2.74 -2.21 6.43
N THR A 99 2.68 -2.67 7.66
CA THR A 99 1.59 -3.53 8.18
C THR A 99 0.25 -2.81 8.08
N ARG A 100 0.19 -1.57 8.54
CA ARG A 100 -1.00 -0.74 8.46
C ARG A 100 -1.46 -0.48 7.03
N GLY A 101 -0.53 -0.14 6.14
CA GLY A 101 -0.83 0.11 4.73
C GLY A 101 -1.28 -1.12 3.97
N ALA A 102 -0.86 -2.30 4.38
CA ALA A 102 -1.24 -3.56 3.76
C ALA A 102 -2.61 -4.10 4.22
N MET A 103 -3.15 -3.60 5.34
CA MET A 103 -4.37 -4.13 5.94
C MET A 103 -5.58 -4.05 5.00
N ALA A 104 -5.89 -2.87 4.46
CA ALA A 104 -7.07 -2.69 3.63
C ALA A 104 -7.03 -3.48 2.31
N PRO A 105 -5.94 -3.47 1.53
CA PRO A 105 -5.82 -4.29 0.34
C PRO A 105 -5.97 -5.79 0.64
N ASN A 106 -5.33 -6.30 1.67
CA ASN A 106 -5.39 -7.72 2.02
C ASN A 106 -6.76 -8.14 2.54
N LEU A 107 -7.46 -7.27 3.27
CA LEU A 107 -8.83 -7.52 3.69
C LEU A 107 -9.76 -7.66 2.47
N ILE A 108 -9.66 -6.76 1.50
CA ILE A 108 -10.43 -6.80 0.26
C ILE A 108 -10.11 -8.08 -0.52
N HIS A 109 -8.85 -8.45 -0.66
CA HIS A 109 -8.42 -9.68 -1.32
C HIS A 109 -8.96 -10.93 -0.61
N SER A 110 -9.01 -10.94 0.71
CA SER A 110 -9.56 -12.06 1.47
C SER A 110 -11.07 -12.24 1.28
N VAL A 111 -11.80 -11.14 1.18
CA VAL A 111 -13.24 -11.14 0.86
C VAL A 111 -13.49 -11.69 -0.55
N ASP A 112 -12.68 -11.27 -1.50
CA ASP A 112 -12.73 -11.72 -2.89
C ASP A 112 -12.46 -13.24 -3.00
N ALA A 113 -11.43 -13.71 -2.33
CA ALA A 113 -11.10 -15.13 -2.25
C ALA A 113 -12.21 -15.95 -1.56
N THR A 114 -12.82 -15.40 -0.51
CA THR A 114 -13.98 -16.01 0.16
C THR A 114 -15.15 -16.16 -0.77
N HIS A 115 -15.47 -15.11 -1.53
CA HIS A 115 -16.53 -15.15 -2.52
C HIS A 115 -16.29 -16.26 -3.55
N LEU A 116 -15.09 -16.35 -4.08
CA LEU A 116 -14.71 -17.39 -5.03
C LEU A 116 -14.88 -18.80 -4.44
N ARG A 117 -14.44 -19.03 -3.20
CA ARG A 117 -14.60 -20.32 -2.53
C ARG A 117 -16.06 -20.70 -2.25
N MET A 118 -16.90 -19.71 -1.97
CA MET A 118 -18.33 -19.95 -1.69
C MET A 118 -19.16 -20.21 -2.95
N VAL A 119 -18.68 -19.77 -4.12
CA VAL A 119 -19.37 -19.93 -5.42
C VAL A 119 -18.96 -21.23 -6.13
N THR A 120 -17.78 -21.73 -5.85
CA THR A 120 -17.28 -22.99 -6.40
C THR A 120 -17.66 -24.17 -5.52
#